data_bd27cb7d618e98a6ed246d601aee008b
#
_entry.id   bd27cb7d618e98a6ed246d601aee008b
#
_cell.length_a   1.000
_cell.length_b   1.000
_cell.length_c   1.000
_cell.angle_alpha   90.00
_cell.angle_beta   90.00
_cell.angle_gamma   90.00
#
_symmetry.space_group_name_H-M   'P 1'
#
loop_
_entity.id
_entity.type
_entity.pdbx_description
1 polymer ?
#
loop_
_entity_poly.entity_id
_entity_poly.type
_entity_poly.pdbx_seq_one_letter_code
_entity_poly.pdbx_strand_id
1 'polypeptide(L)'
;LRSKGASNACTIHSLIYCPRGEEEVSDEITGKKSIAPTFTLNRRSAAAQAKLIIVDECSMVDEKLARDLMSFRTPILVFGDPGQLPPISGGGFFSNSTSDFFLSEIHRQAHDNPIIRLAMDVREGRDIT
;
A
#
# COMPACT_ATOMS: atom_id res chain seq x y z
N LEU A 1 -6.35 9.88 -7.16
CA LEU A 1 -7.67 9.49 -6.66
C LEU A 1 -8.55 10.70 -6.35
N ARG A 2 -8.10 11.68 -5.55
CA ARG A 2 -8.90 12.88 -5.20
C ARG A 2 -9.36 13.67 -6.42
N SER A 3 -8.51 13.88 -7.40
CA SER A 3 -8.83 14.56 -8.65
C SER A 3 -9.84 13.81 -9.55
N LYS A 4 -10.08 12.53 -9.25
CA LYS A 4 -11.04 11.66 -9.96
C LYS A 4 -12.31 11.37 -9.14
N GLY A 5 -12.62 12.22 -8.16
CA GLY A 5 -13.87 12.14 -7.40
C GLY A 5 -13.78 11.44 -6.04
N ALA A 6 -12.65 10.81 -5.69
CA ALA A 6 -12.44 10.23 -4.36
C ALA A 6 -11.95 11.29 -3.37
N SER A 7 -12.80 12.22 -2.99
CA SER A 7 -12.45 13.38 -2.13
C SER A 7 -11.86 12.96 -0.77
N ASN A 8 -12.30 11.82 -0.23
CA ASN A 8 -11.87 11.29 1.07
C ASN A 8 -10.61 10.42 0.99
N ALA A 9 -9.97 10.30 -0.19
CA ALA A 9 -8.75 9.52 -0.33
C ALA A 9 -7.61 10.13 0.51
N CYS A 10 -6.95 9.31 1.30
CA CYS A 10 -5.81 9.67 2.14
C CYS A 10 -4.85 8.48 2.25
N THR A 11 -3.67 8.69 2.82
CA THR A 11 -2.76 7.57 3.10
C THR A 11 -3.27 6.76 4.29
N ILE A 12 -2.94 5.46 4.34
CA ILE A 12 -3.32 4.60 5.48
C ILE A 12 -2.76 5.19 6.78
N HIS A 13 -1.51 5.66 6.78
CA HIS A 13 -0.89 6.30 7.95
C HIS A 13 -1.72 7.48 8.46
N SER A 14 -2.10 8.42 7.59
CA SER A 14 -2.90 9.58 8.00
C SER A 14 -4.32 9.21 8.45
N LEU A 15 -4.84 8.07 7.99
CA LEU A 15 -6.14 7.58 8.39
C LEU A 15 -6.11 7.01 9.82
N ILE A 16 -5.11 6.18 10.13
CA ILE A 16 -5.15 5.35 11.35
C ILE A 16 -4.22 5.82 12.47
N TYR A 17 -3.25 6.69 12.19
CA TYR A 17 -2.32 7.18 13.21
C TYR A 17 -2.52 8.65 13.52
N CYS A 18 -2.15 9.03 14.75
CA CYS A 18 -2.01 10.43 15.16
C CYS A 18 -0.64 10.64 15.82
N PRO A 19 -0.09 11.88 15.75
CA PRO A 19 1.15 12.21 16.42
C PRO A 19 1.02 11.99 17.94
N ARG A 20 2.03 11.40 18.57
CA ARG A 20 2.10 11.19 20.01
C ARG A 20 3.13 12.11 20.68
N GLY A 21 4.21 12.43 19.97
CA GLY A 21 5.34 13.17 20.48
C GLY A 21 6.55 13.01 19.58
N GLU A 22 7.72 13.31 20.13
CA GLU A 22 9.00 13.15 19.45
C GLU A 22 9.88 12.23 20.29
N GLU A 23 10.70 11.41 19.63
CA GLU A 23 11.63 10.49 20.26
C GLU A 23 13.02 10.66 19.64
N GLU A 24 14.09 10.61 20.46
CA GLU A 24 15.46 10.57 19.94
C GLU A 24 15.70 9.22 19.28
N VAL A 25 16.00 9.23 17.99
CA VAL A 25 16.42 8.05 17.23
C VAL A 25 17.88 8.23 16.87
N SER A 26 18.71 7.24 17.21
CA SER A 26 20.10 7.16 16.77
C SER A 26 20.20 6.27 15.53
N ASP A 27 20.86 6.79 14.50
CA ASP A 27 21.22 6.01 13.33
C ASP A 27 22.30 4.99 13.71
N GLU A 28 22.03 3.71 13.52
CA GLU A 28 22.93 2.62 13.90
C GLU A 28 24.25 2.63 13.10
N ILE A 29 24.28 3.26 11.92
CA ILE A 29 25.45 3.27 11.04
C ILE A 29 26.32 4.51 11.29
N THR A 30 25.69 5.68 11.49
CA THR A 30 26.40 6.97 11.58
C THR A 30 26.53 7.48 13.00
N GLY A 31 25.81 6.90 13.97
CA GLY A 31 25.74 7.36 15.36
C GLY A 31 25.09 8.73 15.54
N LYS A 32 24.53 9.34 14.49
CA LYS A 32 23.85 10.61 14.56
C LYS A 32 22.50 10.48 15.25
N LYS A 33 22.31 11.30 16.27
CA LYS A 33 20.99 11.44 16.92
C LYS A 33 20.12 12.38 16.11
N SER A 34 18.91 11.95 15.82
CA SER A 34 17.86 12.76 15.20
C SER A 34 16.56 12.64 16.01
N ILE A 35 15.75 13.69 15.97
CA ILE A 35 14.43 13.69 16.58
C ILE A 35 13.44 13.21 15.52
N ALA A 36 12.76 12.09 15.78
CA ALA A 36 11.73 11.56 14.90
C ALA A 36 10.35 11.66 15.58
N PRO A 37 9.30 12.04 14.81
CA PRO A 37 7.95 12.03 15.34
C PRO A 37 7.49 10.60 15.62
N THR A 38 6.92 10.39 16.79
CA THR A 38 6.27 9.13 17.16
C THR A 38 4.79 9.20 16.89
N PHE A 39 4.24 8.07 16.44
CA PHE A 39 2.83 7.95 16.08
C PHE A 39 2.17 6.87 16.93
N THR A 40 0.91 7.09 17.26
CA THR A 40 0.08 6.11 17.98
C THR A 40 -1.19 5.84 17.17
N LEU A 41 -1.74 4.64 17.33
CA LEU A 41 -2.97 4.23 16.65
C LEU A 41 -4.16 5.05 17.19
N ASN A 42 -4.83 5.77 16.29
CA ASN A 42 -6.01 6.56 16.59
C ASN A 42 -7.27 5.68 16.52
N ARG A 43 -7.66 5.09 17.63
CA ARG A 43 -8.86 4.25 17.74
C ARG A 43 -10.17 4.96 17.41
N ARG A 44 -10.18 6.31 17.38
CA ARG A 44 -11.34 7.14 17.04
C ARG A 44 -11.25 7.72 15.62
N SER A 45 -10.36 7.21 14.79
CA SER A 45 -10.22 7.66 13.40
C SER A 45 -11.47 7.34 12.57
N ALA A 46 -11.55 7.94 11.38
CA ALA A 46 -12.60 7.65 10.42
C ALA A 46 -12.64 6.16 10.02
N ALA A 47 -11.52 5.43 10.15
CA ALA A 47 -11.48 3.99 9.90
C ALA A 47 -12.43 3.20 10.82
N ALA A 48 -12.59 3.61 12.08
CA ALA A 48 -13.48 2.95 13.03
C ALA A 48 -14.98 3.16 12.73
N GLN A 49 -15.30 4.20 11.98
CA GLN A 49 -16.68 4.57 11.65
C GLN A 49 -17.06 4.23 10.20
N ALA A 50 -16.09 3.84 9.39
CA ALA A 50 -16.31 3.51 8.00
C ALA A 50 -17.09 2.19 7.88
N LYS A 51 -17.97 2.10 6.86
CA LYS A 51 -18.65 0.85 6.50
C LYS A 51 -17.75 -0.06 5.66
N LEU A 52 -16.81 0.52 4.95
CA LEU A 52 -15.85 -0.15 4.09
C LEU A 52 -14.61 0.74 3.95
N ILE A 53 -13.44 0.13 4.02
CA ILE A 53 -12.17 0.76 3.68
C ILE A 53 -11.72 0.18 2.35
N ILE A 54 -11.37 1.04 1.40
CA ILE A 54 -10.79 0.64 0.12
C ILE A 54 -9.31 0.98 0.16
N VAL A 55 -8.47 -0.04 0.00
CA VAL A 55 -7.01 0.09 -0.11
C VAL A 55 -6.62 -0.07 -1.56
N ASP A 56 -6.02 0.96 -2.14
CA ASP A 56 -5.50 0.95 -3.50
C ASP A 56 -3.97 0.89 -3.45
N GLU A 57 -3.34 0.21 -4.42
CA GLU A 57 -1.89 0.03 -4.51
C GLU A 57 -1.29 -0.63 -3.25
N CYS A 58 -1.81 -1.80 -2.90
CA CYS A 58 -1.49 -2.47 -1.64
C CYS A 58 -0.06 -3.08 -1.57
N SER A 59 0.69 -3.06 -2.66
CA SER A 59 2.03 -3.67 -2.75
C SER A 59 3.02 -3.13 -1.69
N MET A 60 2.85 -1.87 -1.28
CA MET A 60 3.71 -1.18 -0.32
C MET A 60 3.23 -1.30 1.15
N VAL A 61 2.18 -2.05 1.42
CA VAL A 61 1.63 -2.22 2.77
C VAL A 61 2.37 -3.34 3.49
N ASP A 62 3.17 -2.98 4.49
CA ASP A 62 3.86 -3.94 5.35
C ASP A 62 2.94 -4.62 6.35
N GLU A 63 3.45 -5.66 7.02
CA GLU A 63 2.68 -6.46 7.97
C GLU A 63 2.16 -5.65 9.16
N LYS A 64 2.98 -4.74 9.71
CA LYS A 64 2.59 -3.92 10.86
C LYS A 64 1.43 -2.99 10.49
N LEU A 65 1.55 -2.29 9.38
CA LEU A 65 0.53 -1.36 8.89
C LEU A 65 -0.79 -2.09 8.56
N ALA A 66 -0.69 -3.28 7.95
CA ALA A 66 -1.85 -4.11 7.66
C ALA A 66 -2.56 -4.57 8.94
N ARG A 67 -1.82 -5.07 9.94
CA ARG A 67 -2.38 -5.51 11.24
C ARG A 67 -3.04 -4.35 11.98
N ASP A 68 -2.40 -3.18 11.99
CA ASP A 68 -2.94 -1.98 12.62
C ASP A 68 -4.25 -1.54 11.93
N LEU A 69 -4.30 -1.56 10.59
CA LEU A 69 -5.52 -1.27 9.83
C LEU A 69 -6.63 -2.29 10.11
N MET A 70 -6.32 -3.59 10.08
CA MET A 70 -7.29 -4.66 10.34
C MET A 70 -7.81 -4.64 11.78
N SER A 71 -7.09 -4.04 12.74
CA SER A 71 -7.50 -3.94 14.14
C SER A 71 -8.76 -3.09 14.34
N PHE A 72 -9.15 -2.29 13.35
CA PHE A 72 -10.41 -1.52 13.37
C PHE A 72 -11.65 -2.39 13.11
N ARG A 73 -11.47 -3.63 12.63
CA ARG A 73 -12.55 -4.57 12.30
C ARG A 73 -13.56 -4.05 11.27
N THR A 74 -13.19 -3.04 10.52
CA THR A 74 -13.97 -2.55 9.38
C THR A 74 -13.67 -3.44 8.17
N PRO A 75 -14.67 -3.83 7.36
CA PRO A 75 -14.42 -4.54 6.11
C PRO A 75 -13.44 -3.78 5.21
N ILE A 76 -12.51 -4.51 4.60
CA ILE A 76 -11.46 -3.93 3.76
C ILE A 76 -11.54 -4.58 2.38
N LEU A 77 -11.62 -3.74 1.35
CA LEU A 77 -11.46 -4.16 -0.04
C LEU A 77 -10.09 -3.71 -0.52
N VAL A 78 -9.28 -4.66 -0.97
CA VAL A 78 -7.87 -4.41 -1.32
C VAL A 78 -7.68 -4.55 -2.82
N PHE A 79 -7.08 -3.53 -3.43
CA PHE A 79 -6.62 -3.56 -4.81
C PHE A 79 -5.11 -3.46 -4.86
N GLY A 80 -4.48 -4.23 -5.74
CA GLY A 80 -3.05 -4.20 -5.94
C GLY A 80 -2.62 -5.01 -7.15
N ASP A 81 -1.37 -4.87 -7.50
CA ASP A 81 -0.74 -5.62 -8.56
C ASP A 81 0.41 -6.47 -7.98
N PRO A 82 0.32 -7.81 -8.03
CA PRO A 82 1.37 -8.68 -7.50
C PRO A 82 2.69 -8.57 -8.27
N GLY A 83 2.69 -7.96 -9.46
CA GLY A 83 3.91 -7.68 -10.23
C GLY A 83 4.63 -6.40 -9.84
N GLN A 84 4.10 -5.62 -8.89
CA GLN A 84 4.76 -4.41 -8.38
C GLN A 84 5.77 -4.73 -7.28
N LEU A 85 6.69 -3.78 -7.06
CA LEU A 85 7.74 -3.91 -6.04
C LEU A 85 7.13 -3.98 -4.62
N PRO A 86 7.63 -4.90 -3.77
CA PRO A 86 7.24 -4.98 -2.37
C PRO A 86 7.81 -3.80 -1.56
N PRO A 87 7.38 -3.60 -0.30
CA PRO A 87 7.95 -2.61 0.59
C PRO A 87 9.42 -2.90 0.88
N ILE A 88 10.19 -1.88 1.26
CA ILE A 88 11.64 -1.94 1.53
C ILE A 88 11.94 -2.93 2.67
N SER A 89 11.07 -3.01 3.69
CA SER A 89 11.20 -3.94 4.81
C SER A 89 10.09 -4.97 4.79
N GLY A 90 10.46 -6.24 4.59
CA GLY A 90 9.52 -7.35 4.53
C GLY A 90 8.79 -7.49 3.19
N GLY A 91 7.95 -8.50 3.05
CA GLY A 91 7.05 -8.68 1.91
C GLY A 91 5.77 -7.86 2.06
N GLY A 92 5.13 -7.49 0.96
CA GLY A 92 3.81 -6.86 0.99
C GLY A 92 2.79 -7.81 1.63
N PHE A 93 2.13 -7.36 2.70
CA PHE A 93 1.21 -8.21 3.46
C PHE A 93 0.08 -8.75 2.58
N PHE A 94 -0.55 -7.88 1.82
CA PHE A 94 -1.66 -8.26 0.95
C PHE A 94 -1.19 -8.88 -0.37
N SER A 95 0.00 -8.56 -0.85
CA SER A 95 0.54 -9.10 -2.11
C SER A 95 0.92 -10.57 -2.01
N ASN A 96 1.21 -11.07 -0.81
CA ASN A 96 1.53 -12.47 -0.55
C ASN A 96 0.27 -13.36 -0.37
N SER A 97 -0.91 -12.75 -0.34
CA SER A 97 -2.17 -13.49 -0.20
C SER A 97 -2.71 -13.89 -1.56
N THR A 98 -3.40 -15.02 -1.62
CA THR A 98 -4.15 -15.41 -2.83
C THR A 98 -5.28 -14.40 -3.03
N SER A 99 -5.35 -13.80 -4.23
CA SER A 99 -6.43 -12.87 -4.57
C SER A 99 -7.76 -13.62 -4.77
N ASP A 100 -8.84 -13.05 -4.27
CA ASP A 100 -10.20 -13.58 -4.50
C ASP A 100 -10.60 -13.44 -5.98
N PHE A 101 -10.15 -12.35 -6.63
CA PHE A 101 -10.42 -12.05 -8.03
C PHE A 101 -9.18 -11.48 -8.70
N PHE A 102 -8.96 -11.86 -9.96
CA PHE A 102 -7.86 -11.36 -10.77
C PHE A 102 -8.38 -10.77 -12.08
N LEU A 103 -8.01 -9.51 -12.36
CA LEU A 103 -8.34 -8.83 -13.60
C LEU A 103 -7.18 -9.02 -14.58
N SER A 104 -7.37 -9.84 -15.60
CA SER A 104 -6.33 -10.16 -16.60
C SER A 104 -6.36 -9.26 -17.84
N GLU A 105 -7.47 -8.58 -18.10
CA GLU A 105 -7.65 -7.79 -19.30
C GLU A 105 -7.17 -6.34 -19.12
N ILE A 106 -6.31 -5.87 -20.03
CA ILE A 106 -5.72 -4.53 -20.00
C ILE A 106 -6.57 -3.58 -20.84
N HIS A 107 -7.28 -2.66 -20.17
CA HIS A 107 -8.14 -1.67 -20.84
C HIS A 107 -7.53 -0.28 -20.98
N ARG A 108 -6.42 0.02 -20.30
CA ARG A 108 -5.86 1.39 -20.24
C ARG A 108 -5.19 1.87 -21.52
N GLN A 109 -4.74 0.96 -22.36
CA GLN A 109 -4.02 1.28 -23.61
C GLN A 109 -4.41 0.29 -24.70
N ALA A 110 -4.24 0.69 -25.97
CA ALA A 110 -4.52 -0.19 -27.10
C ALA A 110 -3.62 -1.43 -27.07
N HIS A 111 -4.18 -2.59 -27.40
CA HIS A 111 -3.49 -3.88 -27.41
C HIS A 111 -2.21 -3.91 -28.27
N ASP A 112 -2.09 -3.00 -29.26
CA ASP A 112 -0.95 -2.93 -30.17
C ASP A 112 0.18 -2.00 -29.70
N ASN A 113 0.12 -1.49 -28.46
CA ASN A 113 1.18 -0.64 -27.94
C ASN A 113 2.44 -1.47 -27.60
N PRO A 114 3.61 -1.18 -28.23
CA PRO A 114 4.84 -1.93 -28.03
C PRO A 114 5.31 -1.95 -26.56
N ILE A 115 5.02 -0.88 -25.81
CA ILE A 115 5.38 -0.79 -24.38
C ILE A 115 4.59 -1.82 -23.55
N ILE A 116 3.32 -2.04 -23.88
CA ILE A 116 2.50 -3.05 -23.19
C ILE A 116 3.03 -4.45 -23.51
N ARG A 117 3.34 -4.73 -24.78
CA ARG A 117 3.90 -6.03 -25.18
C ARG A 117 5.19 -6.31 -24.42
N LEU A 118 6.11 -5.34 -24.37
CA LEU A 118 7.35 -5.46 -23.62
C LEU A 118 7.10 -5.69 -22.13
N ALA A 119 6.19 -4.93 -21.51
CA ALA A 119 5.85 -5.09 -20.11
C ALA A 119 5.24 -6.47 -19.80
N MET A 120 4.42 -7.01 -20.70
CA MET A 120 3.86 -8.36 -20.58
C MET A 120 4.95 -9.44 -20.75
N ASP A 121 5.86 -9.26 -21.69
CA ASP A 121 6.96 -10.21 -21.94
C ASP A 121 7.87 -10.29 -20.70
N VAL A 122 8.20 -9.15 -20.09
CA VAL A 122 8.95 -9.09 -18.81
C VAL A 122 8.19 -9.81 -17.70
N ARG A 123 6.89 -9.53 -17.56
CA ARG A 123 6.05 -10.11 -16.52
C ARG A 123 5.91 -11.63 -16.63
N GLU A 124 5.86 -12.14 -17.85
CA GLU A 124 5.73 -13.57 -18.15
C GLU A 124 7.10 -14.27 -18.28
N GLY A 125 8.21 -13.54 -18.07
CA GLY A 125 9.57 -14.06 -18.17
C GLY A 125 9.94 -14.48 -19.60
N ARG A 126 9.32 -13.88 -20.62
CA ARG A 126 9.65 -14.13 -22.01
C ARG A 126 10.93 -13.38 -22.41
N ASP A 127 11.73 -13.98 -23.30
CA ASP A 127 12.93 -13.36 -23.84
C ASP A 127 12.61 -12.06 -24.57
N ILE A 128 13.32 -10.99 -24.19
CA ILE A 128 13.20 -9.67 -24.79
C ILE A 128 14.30 -9.53 -25.86
N THR A 129 14.19 -10.27 -26.95
CA THR A 129 15.08 -10.11 -28.11
C THR A 129 14.40 -9.35 -29.24
#